data_562a132851753c02e300bfff8d8579cc
#
_entry.id   562a132851753c02e300bfff8d8579cc
#
_cell.length_a   1.000
_cell.length_b   1.000
_cell.length_c   1.000
_cell.angle_alpha   90.00
_cell.angle_beta   90.00
_cell.angle_gamma   90.00
#
_symmetry.space_group_name_H-M   'P 1'
#
loop_
_entity.id
_entity.type
_entity.pdbx_description
1 polymer ?
#
loop_
_entity_poly.entity_id
_entity_poly.type
_entity_poly.pdbx_seq_one_letter_code
_entity_poly.pdbx_strand_id
1 'polypeptide(L)'
;MSHINDLINDASVSVEDKLTALKQKTVDVPAWAGKKNLEGQYDPKYHPVMDKTQYPDVVGKEGIEKVTRVALDLQRLAVKRMTELCVGIPVKRIYKPADERQKEVAQYLEAILLRNRVDTLNIERLNMLFAGCEVLTLWYATEAPNNVYGFDSRLKFRCRNFSPMLGDALYPLFDEYGDLVALSVGYTRKVGKSKINYFDAYTDSLHVRYSDGGEGKWAEVEREVTTLGKIPAVYMYR
;
A
#
# COMPACT_ATOMS: atom_id res chain seq x y z
N MET A 1 19.41 11.27 10.28
CA MET A 1 19.19 9.80 10.10
C MET A 1 19.19 9.02 11.41
N SER A 2 20.03 9.33 12.39
CA SER A 2 20.11 8.57 13.66
C SER A 2 18.83 8.60 14.50
N HIS A 3 18.11 9.71 14.50
CA HIS A 3 17.02 9.94 15.47
C HIS A 3 15.88 8.91 15.45
N ILE A 4 15.43 8.44 14.28
CA ILE A 4 14.31 7.47 14.20
C ILE A 4 14.77 6.07 14.60
N ASN A 5 15.95 5.65 14.15
CA ASN A 5 16.53 4.37 14.58
C ASN A 5 16.83 4.35 16.08
N ASP A 6 17.33 5.46 16.62
CA ASP A 6 17.61 5.60 18.06
C ASP A 6 16.30 5.51 18.86
N LEU A 7 15.22 6.19 18.40
CA LEU A 7 13.91 6.12 19.02
C LEU A 7 13.33 4.69 19.03
N ILE A 8 13.43 3.99 17.91
CA ILE A 8 12.94 2.59 17.80
C ILE A 8 13.72 1.66 18.73
N ASN A 9 15.04 1.90 18.87
CA ASN A 9 15.93 1.06 19.68
C ASN A 9 15.92 1.43 21.17
N ASP A 10 15.40 2.60 21.53
CA ASP A 10 15.37 3.03 22.93
C ASP A 10 14.34 2.20 23.72
N ALA A 11 14.83 1.37 24.65
CA ALA A 11 14.02 0.56 25.53
C ALA A 11 13.25 1.35 26.59
N SER A 12 13.63 2.61 26.85
CA SER A 12 12.95 3.49 27.81
C SER A 12 11.67 4.12 27.25
N VAL A 13 11.53 4.16 25.92
CA VAL A 13 10.36 4.73 25.23
C VAL A 13 9.27 3.68 25.11
N SER A 14 8.05 4.03 25.48
CA SER A 14 6.89 3.14 25.37
C SER A 14 6.56 2.80 23.91
N VAL A 15 5.89 1.66 23.68
CA VAL A 15 5.46 1.26 22.33
C VAL A 15 4.48 2.28 21.75
N GLU A 16 3.59 2.85 22.56
CA GLU A 16 2.62 3.87 22.16
C GLU A 16 3.31 5.16 21.70
N ASP A 17 4.38 5.59 22.38
CA ASP A 17 5.15 6.78 22.00
C ASP A 17 5.92 6.54 20.70
N LYS A 18 6.52 5.35 20.53
CA LYS A 18 7.16 4.94 19.26
C LYS A 18 6.18 4.98 18.10
N LEU A 19 4.99 4.39 18.29
CA LEU A 19 3.94 4.41 17.28
C LEU A 19 3.45 5.82 16.97
N THR A 20 3.35 6.69 17.96
CA THR A 20 2.96 8.10 17.77
C THR A 20 3.96 8.85 16.92
N ALA A 21 5.25 8.67 17.17
CA ALA A 21 6.32 9.27 16.38
C ALA A 21 6.36 8.71 14.94
N LEU A 22 6.18 7.39 14.78
CA LEU A 22 6.18 6.72 13.49
C LEU A 22 4.92 6.98 12.65
N LYS A 23 3.81 7.42 13.26
CA LYS A 23 2.58 7.83 12.58
C LYS A 23 2.62 9.27 12.05
N GLN A 24 3.72 9.96 12.20
CA GLN A 24 3.90 11.26 11.57
C GLN A 24 4.00 11.10 10.06
N LYS A 25 3.48 12.07 9.33
CA LYS A 25 3.48 12.09 7.87
C LYS A 25 3.99 13.45 7.41
N THR A 26 5.10 13.45 6.68
CA THR A 26 5.72 14.69 6.18
C THR A 26 5.16 15.15 4.83
N VAL A 27 4.28 14.35 4.23
CA VAL A 27 3.67 14.66 2.93
C VAL A 27 2.22 15.07 3.14
N ASP A 28 1.87 16.22 2.57
CA ASP A 28 0.48 16.69 2.54
C ASP A 28 -0.30 15.91 1.46
N VAL A 29 -1.17 15.02 1.92
CA VAL A 29 -2.14 14.35 1.05
C VAL A 29 -3.50 15.00 1.30
N PRO A 30 -4.28 15.30 0.25
CA PRO A 30 -5.58 15.95 0.41
C PRO A 30 -6.46 15.29 1.47
N ALA A 31 -7.08 16.09 2.34
CA ALA A 31 -7.91 15.59 3.44
C ALA A 31 -9.11 14.73 2.99
N TRP A 32 -9.54 14.87 1.74
CA TRP A 32 -10.58 14.06 1.11
C TRP A 32 -10.09 12.65 0.69
N ALA A 33 -8.80 12.36 0.79
CA ALA A 33 -8.22 11.04 0.49
C ALA A 33 -8.55 9.94 1.52
N GLY A 34 -9.39 10.22 2.52
CA GLY A 34 -9.86 9.18 3.44
C GLY A 34 -10.76 8.16 2.76
N LYS A 35 -10.65 6.89 3.14
CA LYS A 35 -11.37 5.76 2.53
C LYS A 35 -12.86 6.03 2.29
N LYS A 36 -13.57 6.58 3.27
CA LYS A 36 -15.01 6.84 3.18
C LYS A 36 -15.35 7.84 2.06
N ASN A 37 -14.54 8.90 1.90
CA ASN A 37 -14.74 9.89 0.84
C ASN A 37 -14.40 9.32 -0.54
N LEU A 38 -13.35 8.50 -0.61
CA LEU A 38 -12.95 7.82 -1.84
C LEU A 38 -14.00 6.83 -2.32
N GLU A 39 -14.55 6.01 -1.42
CA GLU A 39 -15.63 5.09 -1.74
C GLU A 39 -16.87 5.83 -2.26
N GLY A 40 -17.26 6.95 -1.62
CA GLY A 40 -18.43 7.72 -2.02
C GLY A 40 -18.30 8.40 -3.39
N GLN A 41 -17.09 8.70 -3.82
CA GLN A 41 -16.84 9.34 -5.12
C GLN A 41 -16.49 8.36 -6.23
N TYR A 42 -15.82 7.25 -5.88
CA TYR A 42 -15.28 6.31 -6.83
C TYR A 42 -16.21 5.12 -7.14
N ASP A 43 -16.98 4.64 -6.15
CA ASP A 43 -17.93 3.54 -6.34
C ASP A 43 -19.37 4.08 -6.38
N PRO A 44 -20.10 3.87 -7.52
CA PRO A 44 -21.47 4.35 -7.67
C PRO A 44 -22.42 3.88 -6.57
N LYS A 45 -22.13 2.75 -5.93
CA LYS A 45 -22.96 2.22 -4.82
C LYS A 45 -23.00 3.13 -3.59
N TYR A 46 -21.90 3.86 -3.36
CA TYR A 46 -21.75 4.75 -2.21
C TYR A 46 -21.97 6.22 -2.56
N HIS A 47 -22.32 6.50 -3.82
CA HIS A 47 -22.64 7.87 -4.24
C HIS A 47 -23.84 8.38 -3.43
N PRO A 48 -23.80 9.66 -2.97
CA PRO A 48 -24.88 10.23 -2.13
C PRO A 48 -26.29 10.04 -2.68
N VAL A 49 -26.45 10.05 -4.02
CA VAL A 49 -27.77 9.84 -4.67
C VAL A 49 -28.38 8.46 -4.35
N MET A 50 -27.56 7.47 -3.95
CA MET A 50 -28.02 6.14 -3.57
C MET A 50 -28.52 6.06 -2.12
N ASP A 51 -28.24 7.10 -1.31
CA ASP A 51 -28.69 7.16 0.07
C ASP A 51 -30.17 7.52 0.13
N LYS A 52 -30.99 6.54 0.53
CA LYS A 52 -32.45 6.71 0.67
C LYS A 52 -32.85 7.64 1.80
N THR A 53 -31.97 7.95 2.74
CA THR A 53 -32.24 8.90 3.81
C THR A 53 -32.14 10.33 3.33
N GLN A 54 -31.20 10.60 2.43
CA GLN A 54 -31.04 11.92 1.80
C GLN A 54 -31.99 12.10 0.60
N TYR A 55 -32.22 11.02 -0.14
CA TYR A 55 -33.07 11.01 -1.34
C TYR A 55 -34.14 9.91 -1.18
N PRO A 56 -35.20 10.15 -0.40
CA PRO A 56 -36.24 9.15 -0.14
C PRO A 56 -37.03 8.78 -1.42
N ASP A 57 -37.66 7.61 -1.38
CA ASP A 57 -38.60 7.23 -2.40
C ASP A 57 -39.86 8.12 -2.28
N VAL A 58 -40.48 8.44 -3.41
CA VAL A 58 -41.62 9.37 -3.44
C VAL A 58 -42.90 8.62 -3.07
N VAL A 59 -43.75 9.26 -2.21
CA VAL A 59 -45.08 8.75 -1.93
C VAL A 59 -46.03 9.21 -3.02
N GLY A 60 -46.39 8.30 -3.92
CA GLY A 60 -47.39 8.53 -4.96
C GLY A 60 -48.82 8.31 -4.48
N LYS A 61 -49.79 8.54 -5.37
CA LYS A 61 -51.23 8.35 -5.06
C LYS A 61 -51.60 6.91 -4.76
N GLU A 62 -50.89 5.94 -5.29
CA GLU A 62 -51.17 4.50 -5.14
C GLU A 62 -50.17 3.78 -4.18
N GLY A 63 -49.35 4.53 -3.46
CA GLY A 63 -48.35 3.98 -2.56
C GLY A 63 -46.94 4.54 -2.74
N ILE A 64 -45.94 3.81 -2.24
CA ILE A 64 -44.54 4.21 -2.35
C ILE A 64 -44.02 3.87 -3.75
N GLU A 65 -43.74 4.91 -4.54
CA GLU A 65 -43.09 4.79 -5.83
C GLU A 65 -41.57 4.74 -5.65
N LYS A 66 -40.94 3.66 -6.14
CA LYS A 66 -39.49 3.53 -6.11
C LYS A 66 -38.85 4.47 -7.11
N VAL A 67 -38.05 5.40 -6.64
CA VAL A 67 -37.27 6.28 -7.49
C VAL A 67 -36.10 5.50 -8.10
N THR A 68 -35.98 5.55 -9.43
CA THR A 68 -34.79 5.03 -10.12
C THR A 68 -33.65 6.00 -9.89
N ARG A 69 -32.60 5.53 -9.20
CA ARG A 69 -31.39 6.31 -8.89
C ARG A 69 -30.29 5.91 -9.85
N VAL A 70 -29.71 6.89 -10.52
CA VAL A 70 -28.62 6.67 -11.45
C VAL A 70 -27.41 7.48 -11.01
N ALA A 71 -26.32 6.82 -10.69
CA ALA A 71 -25.03 7.44 -10.45
C ALA A 71 -24.13 7.26 -11.67
N LEU A 72 -23.55 8.35 -12.17
CA LEU A 72 -22.60 8.32 -13.26
C LEU A 72 -21.18 8.20 -12.71
N ASP A 73 -20.47 7.18 -13.13
CA ASP A 73 -19.16 6.80 -12.65
C ASP A 73 -18.02 7.50 -13.43
N LEU A 74 -18.14 8.81 -13.59
CA LEU A 74 -17.20 9.61 -14.39
C LEU A 74 -15.79 9.60 -13.80
N GLN A 75 -15.66 9.64 -12.48
CA GLN A 75 -14.37 9.63 -11.81
C GLN A 75 -13.64 8.30 -12.02
N ARG A 76 -14.35 7.18 -11.88
CA ARG A 76 -13.78 5.86 -12.14
C ARG A 76 -13.40 5.70 -13.61
N LEU A 77 -14.20 6.23 -14.54
CA LEU A 77 -13.85 6.24 -15.95
C LEU A 77 -12.57 7.04 -16.21
N ALA A 78 -12.43 8.22 -15.61
CA ALA A 78 -11.23 9.06 -15.74
C ALA A 78 -9.99 8.32 -15.18
N VAL A 79 -10.07 7.77 -13.97
CA VAL A 79 -8.99 6.99 -13.35
C VAL A 79 -8.58 5.82 -14.24
N LYS A 80 -9.56 5.07 -14.77
CA LYS A 80 -9.29 3.94 -15.66
C LYS A 80 -8.56 4.39 -16.92
N ARG A 81 -9.01 5.47 -17.57
CA ARG A 81 -8.36 6.01 -18.77
C ARG A 81 -6.95 6.51 -18.51
N MET A 82 -6.72 7.20 -17.40
CA MET A 82 -5.39 7.64 -17.00
C MET A 82 -4.45 6.44 -16.76
N THR A 83 -4.94 5.41 -16.09
CA THR A 83 -4.16 4.17 -15.87
C THR A 83 -3.83 3.48 -17.19
N GLU A 84 -4.81 3.34 -18.10
CA GLU A 84 -4.61 2.73 -19.41
C GLU A 84 -3.57 3.51 -20.26
N LEU A 85 -3.57 4.83 -20.19
CA LEU A 85 -2.58 5.66 -20.88
C LEU A 85 -1.17 5.49 -20.32
N CYS A 86 -1.02 5.27 -19.01
CA CYS A 86 0.28 5.14 -18.38
C CYS A 86 0.88 3.72 -18.48
N VAL A 87 0.08 2.69 -18.30
CA VAL A 87 0.54 1.29 -18.17
C VAL A 87 -0.32 0.28 -18.94
N GLY A 88 -1.18 0.73 -19.85
CA GLY A 88 -1.99 -0.16 -20.71
C GLY A 88 -1.14 -1.03 -21.62
N ILE A 89 0.08 -0.60 -21.93
CA ILE A 89 1.10 -1.40 -22.61
C ILE A 89 2.13 -1.80 -21.55
N PRO A 90 2.46 -3.09 -21.41
CA PRO A 90 3.49 -3.55 -20.48
C PRO A 90 4.83 -2.87 -20.71
N VAL A 91 5.51 -2.53 -19.61
CA VAL A 91 6.81 -1.87 -19.67
C VAL A 91 7.86 -2.82 -20.25
N LYS A 92 8.44 -2.46 -21.40
CA LYS A 92 9.54 -3.20 -21.98
C LYS A 92 10.83 -2.87 -21.23
N ARG A 93 11.42 -3.89 -20.57
CA ARG A 93 12.69 -3.78 -19.86
C ARG A 93 13.81 -4.18 -20.82
N ILE A 94 14.82 -3.34 -20.93
CA ILE A 94 15.98 -3.60 -21.80
C ILE A 94 17.21 -3.58 -20.91
N TYR A 95 17.87 -4.74 -20.81
CA TYR A 95 19.12 -4.89 -20.08
C TYR A 95 20.29 -4.87 -21.06
N LYS A 96 21.38 -4.24 -20.68
CA LYS A 96 22.63 -4.20 -21.44
C LYS A 96 23.74 -4.81 -20.57
N PRO A 97 23.77 -6.15 -20.42
CA PRO A 97 24.79 -6.81 -19.62
C PRO A 97 26.16 -6.66 -20.27
N ALA A 98 27.17 -6.36 -19.46
CA ALA A 98 28.55 -6.25 -19.92
C ALA A 98 29.28 -7.60 -19.93
N ASP A 99 28.82 -8.56 -19.13
CA ASP A 99 29.39 -9.90 -18.99
C ASP A 99 28.30 -10.97 -18.77
N GLU A 100 28.72 -12.25 -18.79
CA GLU A 100 27.82 -13.39 -18.62
C GLU A 100 27.14 -13.41 -17.22
N ARG A 101 27.84 -12.96 -16.18
CA ARG A 101 27.26 -12.88 -14.83
C ARG A 101 26.11 -11.86 -14.77
N GLN A 102 26.29 -10.70 -15.37
CA GLN A 102 25.23 -9.68 -15.45
C GLN A 102 24.06 -10.16 -16.31
N LYS A 103 24.29 -10.95 -17.33
CA LYS A 103 23.26 -11.56 -18.15
C LYS A 103 22.43 -12.56 -17.34
N GLU A 104 23.09 -13.40 -16.55
CA GLU A 104 22.43 -14.32 -15.64
C GLU A 104 21.59 -13.59 -14.58
N VAL A 105 22.12 -12.52 -13.95
CA VAL A 105 21.38 -11.68 -13.00
C VAL A 105 20.15 -11.04 -13.65
N ALA A 106 20.27 -10.58 -14.90
CA ALA A 106 19.14 -10.00 -15.64
C ALA A 106 18.03 -11.04 -15.88
N GLN A 107 18.40 -12.28 -16.22
CA GLN A 107 17.43 -13.39 -16.36
C GLN A 107 16.73 -13.71 -15.04
N TYR A 108 17.47 -13.76 -13.92
CA TYR A 108 16.87 -13.97 -12.59
C TYR A 108 15.92 -12.84 -12.21
N LEU A 109 16.31 -11.59 -12.48
CA LEU A 109 15.46 -10.44 -12.22
C LEU A 109 14.13 -10.52 -13.01
N GLU A 110 14.20 -10.82 -14.31
CA GLU A 110 12.99 -10.98 -15.13
C GLU A 110 12.08 -12.12 -14.61
N ALA A 111 12.65 -13.25 -14.21
CA ALA A 111 11.89 -14.36 -13.63
C ALA A 111 11.19 -13.96 -12.34
N ILE A 112 11.84 -13.18 -11.47
CA ILE A 112 11.26 -12.65 -10.22
C ILE A 112 10.13 -11.66 -10.55
N LEU A 113 10.33 -10.73 -11.47
CA LEU A 113 9.33 -9.73 -11.87
C LEU A 113 8.10 -10.39 -12.49
N LEU A 114 8.30 -11.37 -13.39
CA LEU A 114 7.23 -12.13 -14.02
C LEU A 114 6.42 -12.92 -13.00
N ARG A 115 7.10 -13.60 -12.07
CA ARG A 115 6.45 -14.38 -11.02
C ARG A 115 5.60 -13.53 -10.07
N ASN A 116 6.03 -12.31 -9.80
CA ASN A 116 5.28 -11.35 -9.02
C ASN A 116 4.21 -10.60 -9.84
N ARG A 117 4.06 -10.88 -11.14
CA ARG A 117 3.10 -10.21 -12.03
C ARG A 117 3.20 -8.69 -11.96
N VAL A 118 4.41 -8.17 -12.05
CA VAL A 118 4.67 -6.74 -11.80
C VAL A 118 3.89 -5.84 -12.75
N ASP A 119 3.62 -6.25 -13.97
CA ASP A 119 2.82 -5.45 -14.91
C ASP A 119 1.35 -5.32 -14.44
N THR A 120 0.76 -6.38 -13.88
CA THR A 120 -0.57 -6.30 -13.23
C THR A 120 -0.52 -5.42 -12.00
N LEU A 121 0.51 -5.57 -11.15
CA LEU A 121 0.70 -4.72 -9.97
C LEU A 121 0.88 -3.23 -10.35
N ASN A 122 1.49 -2.93 -11.49
CA ASN A 122 1.61 -1.55 -11.99
C ASN A 122 0.24 -0.95 -12.34
N ILE A 123 -0.65 -1.73 -12.97
CA ILE A 123 -2.03 -1.30 -13.24
C ILE A 123 -2.78 -1.05 -11.93
N GLU A 124 -2.71 -1.97 -10.99
CA GLU A 124 -3.32 -1.82 -9.66
C GLU A 124 -2.77 -0.60 -8.92
N ARG A 125 -1.44 -0.42 -8.92
CA ARG A 125 -0.74 0.71 -8.30
C ARG A 125 -1.23 2.05 -8.81
N LEU A 126 -1.32 2.21 -10.13
CA LEU A 126 -1.76 3.48 -10.72
C LEU A 126 -3.26 3.71 -10.53
N ASN A 127 -4.10 2.67 -10.56
CA ASN A 127 -5.49 2.80 -10.16
C ASN A 127 -5.63 3.30 -8.72
N MET A 128 -4.84 2.74 -7.79
CA MET A 128 -4.84 3.16 -6.39
C MET A 128 -4.32 4.58 -6.23
N LEU A 129 -3.24 4.96 -6.96
CA LEU A 129 -2.69 6.31 -6.94
C LEU A 129 -3.69 7.34 -7.44
N PHE A 130 -4.32 7.11 -8.58
CA PHE A 130 -5.24 8.07 -9.18
C PHE A 130 -6.57 8.15 -8.43
N ALA A 131 -7.04 7.06 -7.84
CA ALA A 131 -8.26 7.06 -7.03
C ALA A 131 -8.02 7.46 -5.58
N GLY A 132 -6.89 7.04 -4.99
CA GLY A 132 -6.60 7.14 -3.57
C GLY A 132 -5.55 8.18 -3.20
N CYS A 133 -5.02 8.91 -4.17
CA CYS A 133 -3.98 9.95 -4.04
C CYS A 133 -2.63 9.48 -3.52
N GLU A 134 -2.55 8.29 -2.96
CA GLU A 134 -1.29 7.70 -2.50
C GLU A 134 -1.28 6.18 -2.63
N VAL A 135 -0.11 5.64 -2.87
CA VAL A 135 0.14 4.21 -2.92
C VAL A 135 1.58 3.92 -2.51
N LEU A 136 1.73 2.84 -1.81
CA LEU A 136 3.03 2.28 -1.43
C LEU A 136 3.19 0.91 -2.08
N THR A 137 4.32 0.67 -2.70
CA THR A 137 4.72 -0.67 -3.16
C THR A 137 5.91 -1.14 -2.35
N LEU A 138 5.73 -2.22 -1.62
CA LEU A 138 6.74 -2.85 -0.78
C LEU A 138 7.25 -4.14 -1.43
N TRP A 139 8.57 -4.28 -1.49
CA TRP A 139 9.26 -5.51 -1.81
C TRP A 139 9.81 -6.16 -0.54
N TYR A 140 9.62 -7.46 -0.39
CA TYR A 140 10.15 -8.22 0.73
C TYR A 140 10.51 -9.63 0.29
N ALA A 141 11.43 -10.24 0.99
CA ALA A 141 11.83 -11.61 0.79
C ALA A 141 11.44 -12.46 2.00
N THR A 142 11.01 -13.67 1.75
CA THR A 142 10.76 -14.67 2.80
C THR A 142 11.70 -15.84 2.59
N GLU A 143 12.29 -16.35 3.67
CA GLU A 143 13.04 -17.59 3.61
C GLU A 143 12.09 -18.76 3.31
N ALA A 144 12.16 -19.24 2.09
CA ALA A 144 11.39 -20.38 1.60
C ALA A 144 12.15 -21.00 0.42
N PRO A 145 12.93 -22.04 0.63
CA PRO A 145 13.62 -22.74 -0.46
C PRO A 145 12.62 -23.15 -1.55
N ASN A 146 12.90 -22.78 -2.77
CA ASN A 146 11.99 -22.96 -3.89
C ASN A 146 12.70 -22.89 -5.23
N ASN A 147 12.05 -23.37 -6.29
CA ASN A 147 12.50 -23.28 -7.67
C ASN A 147 11.49 -22.56 -8.61
N VAL A 148 10.61 -21.74 -8.04
CA VAL A 148 9.52 -21.07 -8.79
C VAL A 148 10.01 -20.07 -9.84
N TYR A 149 11.27 -19.70 -9.81
CA TYR A 149 11.91 -18.78 -10.77
C TYR A 149 12.64 -19.51 -11.90
N GLY A 150 12.59 -20.86 -11.94
CA GLY A 150 13.36 -21.67 -12.88
C GLY A 150 14.80 -21.97 -12.42
N PHE A 151 15.14 -21.61 -11.19
CA PHE A 151 16.39 -21.91 -10.50
C PHE A 151 16.15 -22.11 -9.00
N ASP A 152 17.07 -22.79 -8.32
CA ASP A 152 16.98 -23.02 -6.88
C ASP A 152 17.28 -21.72 -6.13
N SER A 153 16.33 -21.27 -5.32
CA SER A 153 16.44 -20.07 -4.51
C SER A 153 16.09 -20.35 -3.06
N ARG A 154 16.88 -19.82 -2.13
CA ARG A 154 16.59 -19.84 -0.68
C ARG A 154 15.51 -18.83 -0.31
N LEU A 155 15.36 -17.77 -1.10
CA LEU A 155 14.46 -16.66 -0.84
C LEU A 155 13.32 -16.65 -1.85
N LYS A 156 12.13 -16.34 -1.36
CA LYS A 156 10.96 -16.07 -2.18
C LYS A 156 10.63 -14.59 -2.11
N PHE A 157 10.82 -13.90 -3.23
CA PHE A 157 10.54 -12.48 -3.37
C PHE A 157 9.05 -12.22 -3.54
N ARG A 158 8.55 -11.20 -2.85
CA ARG A 158 7.16 -10.77 -2.87
C ARG A 158 7.10 -9.28 -3.11
N CYS A 159 6.05 -8.87 -3.81
CA CYS A 159 5.72 -7.47 -4.02
C CYS A 159 4.25 -7.23 -3.67
N ARG A 160 3.96 -6.17 -2.93
CA ARG A 160 2.61 -5.83 -2.50
C ARG A 160 2.39 -4.32 -2.56
N ASN A 161 1.21 -3.92 -3.03
CA ASN A 161 0.74 -2.55 -2.93
C ASN A 161 -0.08 -2.36 -1.65
N PHE A 162 0.08 -1.18 -1.02
CA PHE A 162 -0.73 -0.68 0.08
C PHE A 162 -1.31 0.66 -0.32
N SER A 163 -2.55 0.93 0.08
CA SER A 163 -3.24 2.16 -0.27
C SER A 163 -4.41 2.41 0.69
N PRO A 164 -4.78 3.68 0.91
CA PRO A 164 -6.03 4.04 1.59
C PRO A 164 -7.27 3.39 0.96
N MET A 165 -7.26 3.13 -0.35
CA MET A 165 -8.32 2.39 -1.06
C MET A 165 -8.52 0.98 -0.51
N LEU A 166 -7.47 0.35 0.01
CA LEU A 166 -7.53 -0.97 0.68
C LEU A 166 -7.82 -0.86 2.17
N GLY A 167 -7.87 0.37 2.70
CA GLY A 167 -8.02 0.64 4.13
C GLY A 167 -6.71 0.63 4.89
N ASP A 168 -5.58 0.71 4.19
CA ASP A 168 -4.26 0.84 4.79
C ASP A 168 -3.97 2.31 5.11
N ALA A 169 -3.17 2.56 6.14
CA ALA A 169 -2.69 3.89 6.51
C ALA A 169 -1.19 3.97 6.23
N LEU A 170 -0.76 4.99 5.49
CA LEU A 170 0.62 5.17 5.04
C LEU A 170 1.25 6.37 5.73
N TYR A 171 2.44 6.20 6.28
CA TYR A 171 3.18 7.19 7.04
C TYR A 171 4.62 7.29 6.52
N PRO A 172 4.85 7.99 5.40
CA PRO A 172 6.20 8.30 4.91
C PRO A 172 6.80 9.45 5.69
N LEU A 173 8.03 9.29 6.14
CA LEU A 173 8.84 10.33 6.75
C LEU A 173 10.00 10.67 5.80
N PHE A 174 9.97 11.88 5.26
CA PHE A 174 11.05 12.43 4.47
C PHE A 174 11.87 13.42 5.30
N ASP A 175 13.15 13.51 5.02
CA ASP A 175 14.02 14.54 5.57
C ASP A 175 13.90 15.88 4.81
N GLU A 176 14.67 16.86 5.22
CA GLU A 176 14.72 18.19 4.61
C GLU A 176 15.25 18.19 3.17
N TYR A 177 15.92 17.12 2.75
CA TYR A 177 16.44 16.94 1.40
C TYR A 177 15.50 16.16 0.49
N GLY A 178 14.40 15.64 1.03
CA GLY A 178 13.43 14.84 0.31
C GLY A 178 13.76 13.35 0.24
N ASP A 179 14.72 12.87 1.04
CA ASP A 179 15.04 11.46 1.15
C ASP A 179 14.10 10.75 2.14
N LEU A 180 13.65 9.55 1.77
CA LEU A 180 12.77 8.73 2.61
C LEU A 180 13.57 8.13 3.76
N VAL A 181 13.37 8.65 4.97
CA VAL A 181 14.11 8.25 6.20
C VAL A 181 13.44 7.06 6.89
N ALA A 182 12.12 7.07 6.95
CA ALA A 182 11.33 5.98 7.50
C ALA A 182 9.99 5.85 6.75
N LEU A 183 9.46 4.66 6.75
CA LEU A 183 8.18 4.37 6.14
C LEU A 183 7.40 3.42 7.04
N SER A 184 6.20 3.83 7.43
CA SER A 184 5.34 2.96 8.23
C SER A 184 4.00 2.71 7.56
N VAL A 185 3.46 1.52 7.79
CA VAL A 185 2.19 1.07 7.21
C VAL A 185 1.30 0.46 8.29
N GLY A 186 0.14 1.06 8.51
CA GLY A 186 -0.91 0.48 9.35
C GLY A 186 -1.91 -0.29 8.50
N TYR A 187 -2.18 -1.54 8.85
CA TYR A 187 -3.16 -2.36 8.14
C TYR A 187 -3.84 -3.37 9.08
N THR A 188 -5.02 -3.86 8.66
CA THR A 188 -5.80 -4.84 9.43
C THR A 188 -5.84 -6.18 8.69
N ARG A 189 -5.65 -7.27 9.41
CA ARG A 189 -5.87 -8.63 8.90
C ARG A 189 -6.93 -9.36 9.70
N LYS A 190 -7.70 -10.19 9.00
CA LYS A 190 -8.57 -11.17 9.65
C LYS A 190 -7.77 -12.45 9.95
N VAL A 191 -7.74 -12.85 11.21
CA VAL A 191 -7.16 -14.12 11.67
C VAL A 191 -8.29 -14.90 12.33
N GLY A 192 -8.82 -15.88 11.62
CA GLY A 192 -10.05 -16.59 12.04
C GLY A 192 -11.26 -15.64 12.10
N LYS A 193 -11.85 -15.46 13.30
CA LYS A 193 -12.98 -14.56 13.56
C LYS A 193 -12.55 -13.16 14.01
N SER A 194 -11.30 -13.00 14.43
CA SER A 194 -10.77 -11.75 14.99
C SER A 194 -10.16 -10.86 13.90
N LYS A 195 -10.22 -9.55 14.11
CA LYS A 195 -9.48 -8.56 13.34
C LYS A 195 -8.28 -8.12 14.16
N ILE A 196 -7.09 -8.24 13.59
CA ILE A 196 -5.84 -7.84 14.23
C ILE A 196 -5.26 -6.68 13.43
N ASN A 197 -4.90 -5.61 14.13
CA ASN A 197 -4.23 -4.49 13.53
C ASN A 197 -2.72 -4.68 13.63
N TYR A 198 -2.05 -4.39 12.53
CA TYR A 198 -0.60 -4.44 12.39
C TYR A 198 -0.07 -3.07 12.01
N PHE A 199 1.12 -2.80 12.45
CA PHE A 199 1.86 -1.60 12.09
C PHE A 199 3.30 -1.98 11.82
N ASP A 200 3.70 -1.93 10.55
CA ASP A 200 5.05 -2.23 10.11
C ASP A 200 5.82 -0.93 9.91
N ALA A 201 7.00 -0.82 10.47
CA ALA A 201 7.90 0.31 10.29
C ALA A 201 9.21 -0.15 9.66
N TYR A 202 9.62 0.56 8.62
CA TYR A 202 10.82 0.30 7.84
C TYR A 202 11.75 1.50 7.90
N THR A 203 13.02 1.25 8.18
CA THR A 203 14.12 2.21 8.02
C THR A 203 15.16 1.62 7.06
N ASP A 204 16.27 2.31 6.86
CA ASP A 204 17.40 1.83 6.08
C ASP A 204 18.05 0.54 6.64
N SER A 205 17.91 0.32 7.93
CA SER A 205 18.59 -0.75 8.69
C SER A 205 17.67 -1.66 9.49
N LEU A 206 16.40 -1.26 9.71
CA LEU A 206 15.46 -1.99 10.55
C LEU A 206 14.11 -2.18 9.88
N HIS A 207 13.50 -3.35 10.12
CA HIS A 207 12.08 -3.60 9.99
C HIS A 207 11.53 -4.02 11.34
N VAL A 208 10.51 -3.34 11.82
CA VAL A 208 9.84 -3.66 13.09
C VAL A 208 8.35 -3.73 12.86
N ARG A 209 7.75 -4.82 13.34
CA ARG A 209 6.31 -5.02 13.30
C ARG A 209 5.71 -4.94 14.69
N TYR A 210 4.69 -4.13 14.81
CA TYR A 210 3.84 -4.05 15.99
C TYR A 210 2.47 -4.64 15.70
N SER A 211 1.83 -5.19 16.72
CA SER A 211 0.46 -5.72 16.64
C SER A 211 -0.32 -5.38 17.90
N ASP A 212 -1.63 -5.17 17.77
CA ASP A 212 -2.54 -4.99 18.90
C ASP A 212 -3.11 -6.31 19.43
N GLY A 213 -2.73 -7.45 18.81
CA GLY A 213 -3.23 -8.78 19.17
C GLY A 213 -4.75 -8.95 19.06
N GLY A 214 -5.46 -7.91 18.58
CA GLY A 214 -6.93 -7.84 18.56
C GLY A 214 -7.55 -7.37 19.89
N GLU A 215 -6.72 -7.04 20.88
CA GLU A 215 -7.14 -6.58 22.22
C GLU A 215 -6.89 -5.07 22.45
N GLY A 216 -6.34 -4.40 21.43
CA GLY A 216 -6.05 -2.97 21.47
C GLY A 216 -4.75 -2.59 22.21
N LYS A 217 -3.98 -3.57 22.70
CA LYS A 217 -2.68 -3.35 23.33
C LYS A 217 -1.56 -3.59 22.33
N TRP A 218 -0.86 -2.54 21.97
CA TRP A 218 0.24 -2.62 21.02
C TRP A 218 1.49 -3.23 21.65
N ALA A 219 2.06 -4.21 20.97
CA ALA A 219 3.34 -4.84 21.33
C ALA A 219 4.19 -5.04 20.07
N GLU A 220 5.50 -5.01 20.23
CA GLU A 220 6.44 -5.42 19.20
C GLU A 220 6.38 -6.93 19.05
N VAL A 221 6.11 -7.44 17.83
CA VAL A 221 5.95 -8.86 17.55
C VAL A 221 7.06 -9.43 16.67
N GLU A 222 7.73 -8.56 15.92
CA GLU A 222 8.80 -8.97 15.01
C GLU A 222 9.79 -7.82 14.86
N ARG A 223 11.10 -8.17 14.90
CA ARG A 223 12.19 -7.23 14.63
C ARG A 223 13.22 -7.91 13.75
N GLU A 224 13.56 -7.25 12.67
CA GLU A 224 14.52 -7.75 11.69
C GLU A 224 15.52 -6.65 11.34
N VAL A 225 16.81 -6.97 11.37
CA VAL A 225 17.86 -6.07 10.88
C VAL A 225 18.04 -6.29 9.40
N THR A 226 17.85 -5.25 8.60
CA THR A 226 18.06 -5.32 7.16
C THR A 226 19.47 -4.85 6.79
N THR A 227 20.11 -5.58 5.88
CA THR A 227 21.43 -5.23 5.35
C THR A 227 21.36 -4.51 4.00
N LEU A 228 20.15 -4.14 3.56
CA LEU A 228 19.94 -3.51 2.26
C LEU A 228 20.46 -2.07 2.17
N GLY A 229 20.63 -1.40 3.33
CA GLY A 229 21.05 0.00 3.40
C GLY A 229 20.05 0.98 2.81
N LYS A 230 18.81 0.54 2.57
CA LYS A 230 17.71 1.36 2.05
C LYS A 230 16.36 0.69 2.31
N ILE A 231 15.31 1.49 2.37
CA ILE A 231 13.94 1.02 2.52
C ILE A 231 13.52 0.31 1.21
N PRO A 232 13.08 -0.96 1.26
CA PRO A 232 12.72 -1.73 0.07
C PRO A 232 11.33 -1.39 -0.44
N ALA A 233 11.02 -0.10 -0.56
CA ALA A 233 9.70 0.38 -0.91
C ALA A 233 9.76 1.60 -1.83
N VAL A 234 8.68 1.76 -2.61
CA VAL A 234 8.45 2.95 -3.43
C VAL A 234 7.13 3.55 -2.99
N TYR A 235 7.18 4.76 -2.46
CA TYR A 235 6.00 5.55 -2.13
C TYR A 235 5.73 6.56 -3.25
N MET A 236 4.48 6.61 -3.69
CA MET A 236 4.00 7.58 -4.67
C MET A 236 2.77 8.28 -4.14
N TYR A 237 2.69 9.59 -4.37
CA TYR A 237 1.57 10.44 -3.98
C TYR A 237 1.28 11.48 -5.05
N ARG A 238 0.09 12.12 -4.94
CA ARG A 238 -0.43 13.09 -5.89
C ARG A 238 -0.92 14.35 -5.18
#